data_86921e4419e012d388931670461738c5
#
_entry.id   86921e4419e012d388931670461738c5
#
_cell.length_a   1.000
_cell.length_b   1.000
_cell.length_c   1.000
_cell.angle_alpha   90.00
_cell.angle_beta   90.00
_cell.angle_gamma   90.00
#
_symmetry.space_group_name_H-M   'P 1'
#
loop_
_entity.id
_entity.type
_entity.pdbx_description
1 polymer ?
#
loop_
_entity_poly.entity_id
_entity_poly.type
_entity_poly.pdbx_seq_one_letter_code
_entity_poly.pdbx_strand_id
1 'polypeptide(L)'
;MRFSTLGYSIKQGVKNIWRNKMFSLASIATMGACIFLFGIFFAVVINFNYIVKNAETDVSMTVFFNEDADQATIDEIGTEIKAKTDVVKECKYVSADETWENFAKQYFEGKEEYKDGFKPNDNPLATSAHYEVYVYQVETQDTLAEYCLLYTSPSPRD
;
A
#
# COMPACT_ATOMS: atom_id res chain seq x y z
N MET A 1 27.87 -49.75 -14.56
CA MET A 1 28.98 -48.79 -14.74
C MET A 1 29.92 -48.94 -13.55
N ARG A 2 31.21 -49.11 -13.79
CA ARG A 2 32.21 -49.30 -12.72
C ARG A 2 32.49 -47.95 -12.06
N PHE A 3 32.42 -47.84 -10.73
CA PHE A 3 32.71 -46.63 -9.95
C PHE A 3 34.10 -46.03 -10.26
N SER A 4 35.07 -46.87 -10.65
CA SER A 4 36.39 -46.42 -11.07
C SER A 4 36.37 -45.58 -12.37
N THR A 5 35.47 -45.86 -13.30
CA THR A 5 35.33 -45.11 -14.56
C THR A 5 34.73 -43.73 -14.29
N LEU A 6 33.79 -43.62 -13.34
CA LEU A 6 33.21 -42.36 -12.92
C LEU A 6 34.22 -41.43 -12.26
N GLY A 7 35.04 -41.97 -11.35
CA GLY A 7 36.12 -41.21 -10.71
C GLY A 7 37.19 -40.72 -11.70
N TYR A 8 37.52 -41.54 -12.68
CA TYR A 8 38.46 -41.14 -13.75
C TYR A 8 37.87 -40.01 -14.61
N SER A 9 36.60 -40.13 -15.02
CA SER A 9 35.91 -39.13 -15.86
C SER A 9 35.82 -37.79 -15.14
N ILE A 10 35.47 -37.77 -13.84
CA ILE A 10 35.42 -36.55 -13.04
C ILE A 10 36.80 -35.89 -12.95
N LYS A 11 37.85 -36.68 -12.62
CA LYS A 11 39.23 -36.18 -12.53
C LYS A 11 39.71 -35.58 -13.86
N GLN A 12 39.36 -36.23 -14.98
CA GLN A 12 39.73 -35.74 -16.31
C GLN A 12 38.96 -34.47 -16.66
N GLY A 13 37.68 -34.40 -16.30
CA GLY A 13 36.83 -33.17 -16.46
C GLY A 13 37.41 -31.98 -15.73
N VAL A 14 37.74 -32.14 -14.45
CA VAL A 14 38.36 -31.10 -13.63
C VAL A 14 39.70 -30.62 -14.22
N LYS A 15 40.55 -31.56 -14.65
CA LYS A 15 41.83 -31.22 -15.29
C LYS A 15 41.65 -30.42 -16.59
N ASN A 16 40.63 -30.74 -17.38
CA ASN A 16 40.34 -30.03 -18.63
C ASN A 16 39.81 -28.60 -18.35
N ILE A 17 38.99 -28.40 -17.31
CA ILE A 17 38.55 -27.08 -16.83
C ILE A 17 39.75 -26.19 -16.51
N TRP A 18 40.71 -26.71 -15.74
CA TRP A 18 41.92 -25.96 -15.38
C TRP A 18 42.85 -25.67 -16.56
N ARG A 19 42.90 -26.58 -17.53
CA ARG A 19 43.69 -26.36 -18.75
C ARG A 19 43.10 -25.30 -19.67
N ASN A 20 41.77 -25.16 -19.67
CA ASN A 20 41.03 -24.21 -20.53
C ASN A 20 40.30 -23.14 -19.71
N LYS A 21 41.07 -22.45 -18.84
CA LYS A 21 40.55 -21.52 -17.83
C LYS A 21 39.62 -20.46 -18.40
N MET A 22 39.99 -19.86 -19.52
CA MET A 22 39.25 -18.71 -20.08
C MET A 22 37.84 -19.12 -20.56
N PHE A 23 37.74 -20.24 -21.30
CA PHE A 23 36.44 -20.72 -21.77
C PHE A 23 35.57 -21.27 -20.64
N SER A 24 36.18 -21.97 -19.69
CA SER A 24 35.49 -22.49 -18.51
C SER A 24 34.95 -21.36 -17.65
N LEU A 25 35.75 -20.31 -17.41
CA LEU A 25 35.34 -19.13 -16.65
C LEU A 25 34.21 -18.39 -17.36
N ALA A 26 34.30 -18.20 -18.68
CA ALA A 26 33.25 -17.58 -19.46
C ALA A 26 31.92 -18.34 -19.35
N SER A 27 31.92 -19.66 -19.49
CA SER A 27 30.73 -20.50 -19.35
C SER A 27 30.12 -20.42 -17.95
N ILE A 28 30.95 -20.50 -16.90
CA ILE A 28 30.48 -20.38 -15.50
C ILE A 28 29.90 -18.99 -15.25
N ALA A 29 30.57 -17.94 -15.73
CA ALA A 29 30.10 -16.57 -15.57
C ALA A 29 28.74 -16.35 -16.26
N THR A 30 28.59 -16.88 -17.48
CA THR A 30 27.32 -16.77 -18.22
C THR A 30 26.17 -17.49 -17.51
N MET A 31 26.40 -18.75 -17.09
CA MET A 31 25.38 -19.49 -16.35
C MET A 31 25.07 -18.84 -15.00
N GLY A 32 26.08 -18.38 -14.28
CA GLY A 32 25.91 -17.64 -13.04
C GLY A 32 25.11 -16.37 -13.22
N ALA A 33 25.39 -15.59 -14.27
CA ALA A 33 24.63 -14.39 -14.61
C ALA A 33 23.18 -14.70 -14.95
N CYS A 34 22.89 -15.74 -15.72
CA CYS A 34 21.53 -16.16 -16.03
C CYS A 34 20.73 -16.54 -14.78
N ILE A 35 21.31 -17.36 -13.89
CA ILE A 35 20.67 -17.77 -12.63
C ILE A 35 20.44 -16.55 -11.73
N PHE A 36 21.41 -15.65 -11.65
CA PHE A 36 21.32 -14.43 -10.85
C PHE A 36 20.21 -13.51 -11.35
N LEU A 37 20.13 -13.26 -12.66
CA LEU A 37 19.07 -12.45 -13.26
C LEU A 37 17.69 -13.07 -13.06
N PHE A 38 17.59 -14.41 -13.23
CA PHE A 38 16.35 -15.12 -12.96
C PHE A 38 15.93 -15.00 -11.48
N GLY A 39 16.89 -15.12 -10.56
CA GLY A 39 16.65 -14.94 -9.13
C GLY A 39 16.18 -13.52 -8.78
N ILE A 40 16.79 -12.49 -9.37
CA ILE A 40 16.34 -11.10 -9.19
C ILE A 40 14.91 -10.92 -9.73
N PHE A 41 14.66 -11.38 -10.96
CA PHE A 41 13.33 -11.28 -11.56
C PHE A 41 12.26 -11.95 -10.68
N PHE A 42 12.51 -13.14 -10.21
CA PHE A 42 11.62 -13.87 -9.33
C PHE A 42 11.39 -13.14 -7.99
N ALA A 43 12.47 -12.61 -7.39
CA ALA A 43 12.38 -11.82 -6.18
C ALA A 43 11.53 -10.54 -6.38
N VAL A 44 11.73 -9.84 -7.50
CA VAL A 44 10.94 -8.63 -7.82
C VAL A 44 9.46 -8.96 -7.98
N VAL A 45 9.13 -10.04 -8.72
CA VAL A 45 7.73 -10.44 -8.94
C VAL A 45 7.01 -10.77 -7.63
N ILE A 46 7.66 -11.53 -6.74
CA ILE A 46 7.06 -11.88 -5.44
C ILE A 46 6.88 -10.64 -4.56
N ASN A 47 7.91 -9.80 -4.48
CA ASN A 47 7.83 -8.59 -3.65
C ASN A 47 6.82 -7.58 -4.22
N PHE A 48 6.71 -7.48 -5.55
CA PHE A 48 5.72 -6.61 -6.19
C PHE A 48 4.29 -7.02 -5.81
N ASN A 49 3.96 -8.29 -5.89
CA ASN A 49 2.64 -8.80 -5.47
C ASN A 49 2.36 -8.52 -3.98
N TYR A 50 3.38 -8.60 -3.13
CA TYR A 50 3.24 -8.28 -1.71
C TYR A 50 3.00 -6.77 -1.48
N ILE A 51 3.75 -5.92 -2.20
CA ILE A 51 3.60 -4.46 -2.13
C ILE A 51 2.23 -4.04 -2.64
N VAL A 52 1.77 -4.59 -3.77
CA VAL A 52 0.44 -4.29 -4.33
C VAL A 52 -0.67 -4.67 -3.35
N LYS A 53 -0.64 -5.89 -2.80
CA LYS A 53 -1.63 -6.31 -1.81
C LYS A 53 -1.66 -5.43 -0.56
N ASN A 54 -0.50 -5.02 -0.06
CA ASN A 54 -0.46 -4.12 1.09
C ASN A 54 -0.96 -2.72 0.73
N ALA A 55 -0.58 -2.20 -0.44
CA ALA A 55 -1.07 -0.90 -0.91
C ALA A 55 -2.60 -0.89 -1.10
N GLU A 56 -3.18 -1.97 -1.60
CA GLU A 56 -4.64 -2.12 -1.74
C GLU A 56 -5.35 -2.07 -0.38
N THR A 57 -4.76 -2.63 0.67
CA THR A 57 -5.35 -2.64 2.01
C THR A 57 -5.20 -1.32 2.77
N ASP A 58 -4.32 -0.44 2.32
CA ASP A 58 -4.06 0.87 2.93
C ASP A 58 -4.82 2.01 2.21
N VAL A 59 -5.53 1.70 1.11
CA VAL A 59 -6.39 2.67 0.45
C VAL A 59 -7.66 2.88 1.27
N SER A 60 -7.83 4.08 1.79
CA SER A 60 -9.03 4.49 2.52
C SER A 60 -9.95 5.29 1.60
N MET A 61 -11.24 5.09 1.77
CA MET A 61 -12.27 5.94 1.23
C MET A 61 -12.65 6.97 2.30
N THR A 62 -12.67 8.26 1.92
CA THR A 62 -13.11 9.32 2.81
C THR A 62 -14.58 9.62 2.56
N VAL A 63 -15.42 9.51 3.59
CA VAL A 63 -16.85 9.77 3.54
C VAL A 63 -17.12 11.07 4.29
N PHE A 64 -17.38 12.15 3.55
CA PHE A 64 -17.77 13.44 4.11
C PHE A 64 -19.27 13.50 4.35
N PHE A 65 -19.68 14.29 5.34
CA PHE A 65 -21.08 14.51 5.68
C PHE A 65 -21.63 15.76 4.99
N ASN A 66 -22.93 15.81 4.83
CA ASN A 66 -23.59 17.06 4.47
C ASN A 66 -23.43 18.07 5.60
N GLU A 67 -23.35 19.36 5.26
CA GLU A 67 -23.16 20.45 6.24
C GLU A 67 -24.28 20.50 7.29
N ASP A 68 -25.47 20.03 6.95
CA ASP A 68 -26.64 19.99 7.82
C ASP A 68 -26.81 18.69 8.61
N ALA A 69 -25.84 17.75 8.50
CA ALA A 69 -25.90 16.46 9.20
C ALA A 69 -25.72 16.67 10.71
N ASP A 70 -26.68 16.24 11.48
CA ASP A 70 -26.56 16.23 12.93
C ASP A 70 -25.71 15.04 13.44
N GLN A 71 -25.27 15.10 14.69
CA GLN A 71 -24.41 14.07 15.27
C GLN A 71 -25.10 12.69 15.29
N ALA A 72 -26.42 12.65 15.42
CA ALA A 72 -27.16 11.39 15.44
C ALA A 72 -27.10 10.71 14.06
N THR A 73 -27.25 11.47 12.98
CA THR A 73 -27.13 11.00 11.60
C THR A 73 -25.68 10.52 11.32
N ILE A 74 -24.66 11.25 11.78
CA ILE A 74 -23.26 10.86 11.64
C ILE A 74 -22.99 9.52 12.32
N ASP A 75 -23.49 9.33 13.55
CA ASP A 75 -23.31 8.10 14.32
C ASP A 75 -24.07 6.92 13.67
N GLU A 76 -25.26 7.16 13.10
CA GLU A 76 -26.02 6.16 12.36
C GLU A 76 -25.27 5.68 11.11
N ILE A 77 -24.79 6.62 10.28
CA ILE A 77 -23.95 6.32 9.11
C ILE A 77 -22.71 5.48 9.51
N GLY A 78 -22.03 5.87 10.58
CA GLY A 78 -20.87 5.13 11.09
C GLY A 78 -21.22 3.72 11.53
N THR A 79 -22.38 3.53 12.13
CA THR A 79 -22.87 2.21 12.56
C THR A 79 -23.22 1.33 11.36
N GLU A 80 -23.89 1.89 10.36
CA GLU A 80 -24.26 1.17 9.14
C GLU A 80 -23.03 0.77 8.30
N ILE A 81 -22.03 1.66 8.18
CA ILE A 81 -20.77 1.35 7.51
C ILE A 81 -20.05 0.20 8.24
N LYS A 82 -19.95 0.28 9.57
CA LYS A 82 -19.32 -0.77 10.40
C LYS A 82 -20.07 -2.09 10.36
N ALA A 83 -21.36 -2.09 10.12
CA ALA A 83 -22.15 -3.32 9.98
C ALA A 83 -21.82 -4.13 8.71
N LYS A 84 -21.17 -3.50 7.70
CA LYS A 84 -20.74 -4.16 6.46
C LYS A 84 -19.39 -4.87 6.63
N THR A 85 -19.32 -5.80 7.57
CA THR A 85 -18.10 -6.50 7.99
C THR A 85 -17.46 -7.39 6.92
N ASP A 86 -18.17 -7.67 5.85
CA ASP A 86 -17.71 -8.42 4.67
C ASP A 86 -16.90 -7.54 3.70
N VAL A 87 -17.13 -6.23 3.72
CA VAL A 87 -16.50 -5.24 2.82
C VAL A 87 -15.55 -4.33 3.60
N VAL A 88 -15.97 -3.86 4.76
CA VAL A 88 -15.26 -2.86 5.58
C VAL A 88 -14.30 -3.54 6.55
N LYS A 89 -13.03 -3.23 6.41
CA LYS A 89 -11.95 -3.69 7.31
C LYS A 89 -11.89 -2.84 8.58
N GLU A 90 -11.97 -1.52 8.41
CA GLU A 90 -11.90 -0.54 9.50
C GLU A 90 -12.70 0.72 9.10
N CYS A 91 -13.35 1.33 10.06
CA CYS A 91 -14.04 2.62 9.89
C CYS A 91 -13.68 3.51 11.07
N LYS A 92 -12.87 4.55 10.80
CA LYS A 92 -12.37 5.51 11.77
C LYS A 92 -13.07 6.85 11.58
N TYR A 93 -13.64 7.40 12.65
CA TYR A 93 -14.11 8.78 12.67
C TYR A 93 -12.95 9.74 12.87
N VAL A 94 -12.82 10.73 12.01
CA VAL A 94 -11.84 11.81 12.11
C VAL A 94 -12.59 13.11 12.33
N SER A 95 -12.37 13.74 13.47
CA SER A 95 -13.02 15.01 13.79
C SER A 95 -12.42 16.16 12.97
N ALA A 96 -13.14 17.27 12.87
CA ALA A 96 -12.67 18.48 12.22
C ALA A 96 -11.37 19.03 12.85
N ASP A 97 -11.21 18.90 14.16
CA ASP A 97 -10.01 19.33 14.86
C ASP A 97 -8.82 18.40 14.58
N GLU A 98 -9.05 17.07 14.56
CA GLU A 98 -8.01 16.10 14.17
C GLU A 98 -7.59 16.31 12.71
N THR A 99 -8.54 16.59 11.83
CA THR A 99 -8.27 16.93 10.42
C THR A 99 -7.39 18.15 10.29
N TRP A 100 -7.69 19.21 11.04
CA TRP A 100 -6.88 20.43 11.07
C TRP A 100 -5.47 20.18 11.63
N GLU A 101 -5.36 19.42 12.71
CA GLU A 101 -4.05 19.09 13.29
C GLU A 101 -3.18 18.28 12.32
N ASN A 102 -3.76 17.29 11.66
CA ASN A 102 -3.05 16.47 10.67
C ASN A 102 -2.61 17.30 9.47
N PHE A 103 -3.49 18.17 8.96
CA PHE A 103 -3.17 19.11 7.90
C PHE A 103 -2.03 20.06 8.32
N ALA A 104 -2.13 20.65 9.51
CA ALA A 104 -1.14 21.57 10.02
C ALA A 104 0.23 20.90 10.21
N LYS A 105 0.28 19.67 10.71
CA LYS A 105 1.52 18.89 10.82
C LYS A 105 2.14 18.63 9.45
N GLN A 106 1.34 18.25 8.46
CA GLN A 106 1.84 17.88 7.14
C GLN A 106 2.35 19.09 6.33
N TYR A 107 1.68 20.23 6.42
CA TYR A 107 1.95 21.39 5.55
C TYR A 107 2.76 22.49 6.23
N PHE A 108 2.71 22.58 7.56
CA PHE A 108 3.42 23.62 8.33
C PHE A 108 4.59 23.07 9.13
N GLU A 109 4.99 21.81 8.91
CA GLU A 109 6.17 21.24 9.55
C GLU A 109 7.41 22.10 9.24
N GLY A 110 8.06 22.64 10.29
CA GLY A 110 9.18 23.57 10.16
C GLY A 110 8.81 25.02 9.80
N LYS A 111 7.53 25.38 9.78
CA LYS A 111 7.00 26.72 9.48
C LYS A 111 5.85 27.08 10.42
N GLU A 112 6.06 26.90 11.71
CA GLU A 112 5.01 27.08 12.73
C GLU A 112 4.43 28.49 12.78
N GLU A 113 5.17 29.50 12.31
CA GLU A 113 4.71 30.89 12.17
C GLU A 113 3.47 31.05 11.27
N TYR A 114 3.25 30.13 10.33
CA TYR A 114 2.03 30.14 9.50
C TYR A 114 0.80 29.63 10.25
N LYS A 115 1.01 28.79 11.26
CA LYS A 115 -0.05 28.30 12.14
C LYS A 115 -0.58 29.42 13.04
N ASP A 116 0.30 30.34 13.44
CA ASP A 116 -0.06 31.49 14.27
C ASP A 116 -0.95 32.53 13.57
N GLY A 117 -1.05 32.44 12.22
CA GLY A 117 -1.98 33.24 11.42
C GLY A 117 -3.47 32.86 11.65
N PHE A 118 -3.73 31.68 12.17
CA PHE A 118 -5.08 31.23 12.50
C PHE A 118 -5.34 31.45 13.99
N LYS A 119 -6.47 32.07 14.32
CA LYS A 119 -6.85 32.28 15.73
C LYS A 119 -7.06 30.92 16.42
N PRO A 120 -6.80 30.81 17.74
CA PRO A 120 -6.88 29.54 18.47
C PRO A 120 -8.24 28.81 18.37
N ASN A 121 -9.31 29.52 18.00
CA ASN A 121 -10.67 28.98 17.84
C ASN A 121 -11.19 29.05 16.39
N ASP A 122 -10.33 29.36 15.43
CA ASP A 122 -10.69 29.50 14.02
C ASP A 122 -10.17 28.30 13.25
N ASN A 123 -10.90 27.18 13.37
CA ASN A 123 -10.60 25.98 12.60
C ASN A 123 -11.15 26.15 11.16
N PRO A 124 -10.27 26.38 10.15
CA PRO A 124 -10.70 26.57 8.77
C PRO A 124 -11.31 25.29 8.16
N LEU A 125 -11.13 24.15 8.83
CA LEU A 125 -11.68 22.85 8.45
C LEU A 125 -12.81 22.39 9.39
N ALA A 126 -13.55 23.32 9.99
CA ALA A 126 -14.61 23.03 10.96
C ALA A 126 -15.71 22.09 10.41
N THR A 127 -15.96 22.10 9.10
CA THR A 127 -16.94 21.23 8.42
C THR A 127 -16.33 19.98 7.79
N SER A 128 -15.03 19.71 8.04
CA SER A 128 -14.29 18.61 7.39
C SER A 128 -14.22 17.34 8.23
N ALA A 129 -15.12 17.16 9.19
CA ALA A 129 -15.25 15.87 9.86
C ALA A 129 -15.68 14.80 8.86
N HIS A 130 -15.11 13.60 8.97
CA HIS A 130 -15.34 12.53 8.00
C HIS A 130 -15.09 11.16 8.61
N TYR A 131 -15.57 10.11 7.93
CA TYR A 131 -15.11 8.74 8.17
C TYR A 131 -14.00 8.35 7.19
N GLU A 132 -12.91 7.79 7.72
CA GLU A 132 -11.93 7.04 6.94
C GLU A 132 -12.34 5.57 6.96
N VAL A 133 -12.68 5.04 5.79
CA VAL A 133 -13.16 3.67 5.65
C VAL A 133 -12.14 2.86 4.86
N TYR A 134 -11.56 1.86 5.50
CA TYR A 134 -10.65 0.92 4.88
C TYR A 134 -11.42 -0.33 4.46
N VAL A 135 -11.23 -0.75 3.23
CA VAL A 135 -11.89 -1.94 2.67
C VAL A 135 -10.91 -3.10 2.52
N TYR A 136 -11.43 -4.33 2.49
CA TYR A 136 -10.58 -5.51 2.26
C TYR A 136 -10.08 -5.61 0.81
N GLN A 137 -10.86 -5.11 -0.16
CA GLN A 137 -10.58 -5.15 -1.58
C GLN A 137 -10.97 -3.82 -2.22
N VAL A 138 -10.09 -3.25 -3.03
CA VAL A 138 -10.32 -1.94 -3.70
C VAL A 138 -11.54 -2.00 -4.62
N GLU A 139 -11.80 -3.13 -5.26
CA GLU A 139 -12.95 -3.32 -6.16
C GLU A 139 -14.30 -3.16 -5.46
N THR A 140 -14.34 -3.30 -4.13
CA THR A 140 -15.58 -3.12 -3.36
C THR A 140 -15.84 -1.67 -2.99
N GLN A 141 -14.89 -0.76 -3.24
CA GLN A 141 -15.04 0.67 -2.95
C GLN A 141 -16.18 1.31 -3.73
N ASP A 142 -16.34 0.98 -5.02
CA ASP A 142 -17.39 1.56 -5.87
C ASP A 142 -18.78 1.24 -5.31
N THR A 143 -19.00 0.00 -4.89
CA THR A 143 -20.28 -0.43 -4.30
C THR A 143 -20.54 0.28 -2.96
N LEU A 144 -19.50 0.45 -2.15
CA LEU A 144 -19.60 1.15 -0.88
C LEU A 144 -19.80 2.66 -1.08
N ALA A 145 -19.14 3.25 -2.09
CA ALA A 145 -19.28 4.64 -2.46
C ALA A 145 -20.72 4.96 -2.92
N GLU A 146 -21.29 4.13 -3.79
CA GLU A 146 -22.68 4.27 -4.23
C GLU A 146 -23.67 4.23 -3.05
N TYR A 147 -23.42 3.34 -2.09
CA TYR A 147 -24.21 3.31 -0.85
C TYR A 147 -24.03 4.59 -0.02
N CYS A 148 -22.80 5.07 0.18
CA CYS A 148 -22.52 6.27 0.96
C CYS A 148 -23.09 7.53 0.30
N LEU A 149 -23.10 7.62 -1.04
CA LEU A 149 -23.65 8.76 -1.78
C LEU A 149 -25.15 8.98 -1.54
N LEU A 150 -25.88 7.98 -1.06
CA LEU A 150 -27.29 8.14 -0.67
C LEU A 150 -27.46 9.01 0.57
N TYR A 151 -26.43 9.12 1.41
CA TYR A 151 -26.49 9.79 2.72
C TYR A 151 -25.45 10.92 2.88
N THR A 152 -24.54 11.10 1.91
CA THR A 152 -23.43 12.02 2.00
C THR A 152 -23.37 12.97 0.81
N SER A 153 -22.67 14.09 0.97
CA SER A 153 -22.40 15.02 -0.13
C SER A 153 -21.46 14.39 -1.16
N PRO A 154 -21.69 14.59 -2.48
CA PRO A 154 -20.72 14.17 -3.48
C PRO A 154 -19.37 14.84 -3.25
N SER A 155 -18.29 14.11 -3.54
CA SER A 155 -16.93 14.65 -3.42
C SER A 155 -16.76 15.92 -4.27
N PRO A 156 -16.06 16.95 -3.77
CA PRO A 156 -15.80 18.18 -4.55
C PRO A 156 -14.95 17.98 -5.81
N ARG A 157 -14.61 16.75 -6.18
CA ARG A 157 -13.77 16.40 -7.34
C ARG A 157 -14.53 15.84 -8.55
N ASP A 158 -15.85 15.72 -8.46
CA ASP A 158 -16.68 15.27 -9.59
C ASP A 158 -17.25 16.46 -10.37
#